data_ee4b2f8078926d8de05aef88f108a18a
#
_entry.id   ee4b2f8078926d8de05aef88f108a18a
#
_cell.length_a   1.000
_cell.length_b   1.000
_cell.length_c   1.000
_cell.angle_alpha   90.00
_cell.angle_beta   90.00
_cell.angle_gamma   90.00
#
_symmetry.space_group_name_H-M   'P 1'
#
loop_
_entity.id
_entity.type
_entity.pdbx_description
1 polymer ?
#
loop_
_entity_poly.entity_id
_entity_poly.type
_entity_poly.pdbx_seq_one_letter_code
_entity_poly.pdbx_strand_id
1 'polypeptide(L)'
;MYDMSALYQAESVQDAIRLRLEHPEAQIIAGGTDVLVQMREGKRAGKALISIQGCREMRGVSLDDQENLRIGSLTTFSHITADPLIQRYINVLGEAVDMVGGPQIRNAGTIGGNTCNGVTSADSASTLHAWEAIIEITGKNGVRRVPIKDFYLKAGTVDLRAEDGEIQTAILIPKASYDRTFGHYIKYAMRNTMDIATLGTSVNARLSPDKKTFERVRIAFGVAGPVPLRALNAEAFINGRAVTLENIEQFGRTVLEDIHPRDSWRASRAFRSHIAVESAKRCLIESVKLAGGEL
;
A
#
# COMPACT_ATOMS: atom_id res chain seq x y z
N MET A 1 -22.04 -4.71 -21.23
CA MET A 1 -21.63 -6.13 -21.26
C MET A 1 -20.10 -6.14 -21.18
N TYR A 2 -19.51 -7.08 -20.43
CA TYR A 2 -18.06 -7.23 -20.41
C TYR A 2 -17.65 -8.12 -21.58
N ASP A 3 -16.78 -7.62 -22.44
CA ASP A 3 -16.25 -8.36 -23.58
C ASP A 3 -15.01 -9.13 -23.08
N MET A 4 -15.15 -10.47 -22.94
CA MET A 4 -14.05 -11.36 -22.56
C MET A 4 -14.06 -12.59 -23.47
N SER A 5 -12.89 -13.05 -23.89
CA SER A 5 -12.76 -14.22 -24.75
C SER A 5 -12.87 -15.55 -23.99
N ALA A 6 -12.41 -15.58 -22.73
CA ALA A 6 -12.47 -16.74 -21.85
C ALA A 6 -12.38 -16.34 -20.37
N LEU A 7 -12.86 -17.23 -19.49
CA LEU A 7 -12.69 -17.11 -18.05
C LEU A 7 -12.18 -18.45 -17.51
N TYR A 8 -10.96 -18.45 -17.00
CA TYR A 8 -10.35 -19.57 -16.28
C TYR A 8 -10.48 -19.33 -14.77
N GLN A 9 -10.74 -20.39 -14.01
CA GLN A 9 -10.89 -20.30 -12.56
C GLN A 9 -9.81 -21.14 -11.87
N ALA A 10 -8.97 -20.49 -11.10
CA ALA A 10 -7.95 -21.16 -10.28
C ALA A 10 -8.51 -21.49 -8.90
N GLU A 11 -8.27 -22.72 -8.44
CA GLU A 11 -8.69 -23.21 -7.12
C GLU A 11 -7.58 -23.15 -6.07
N SER A 12 -6.33 -23.00 -6.51
CA SER A 12 -5.14 -22.89 -5.66
C SER A 12 -4.10 -21.98 -6.31
N VAL A 13 -3.07 -21.59 -5.53
CA VAL A 13 -1.92 -20.83 -6.04
C VAL A 13 -1.20 -21.61 -7.15
N GLN A 14 -1.03 -22.94 -7.00
CA GLN A 14 -0.38 -23.77 -8.00
C GLN A 14 -1.20 -23.83 -9.29
N ASP A 15 -2.51 -23.92 -9.18
CA ASP A 15 -3.39 -23.90 -10.34
C ASP A 15 -3.38 -22.54 -11.04
N ALA A 16 -3.35 -21.44 -10.27
CA ALA A 16 -3.22 -20.09 -10.82
C ALA A 16 -1.90 -19.88 -11.59
N ILE A 17 -0.79 -20.42 -11.06
CA ILE A 17 0.52 -20.40 -11.74
C ILE A 17 0.45 -21.20 -13.05
N ARG A 18 -0.11 -22.40 -13.03
CA ARG A 18 -0.31 -23.25 -14.22
C ARG A 18 -1.11 -22.51 -15.29
N LEU A 19 -2.28 -21.98 -14.92
CA LEU A 19 -3.13 -21.24 -15.86
C LEU A 19 -2.43 -20.00 -16.43
N ARG A 20 -1.64 -19.29 -15.63
CA ARG A 20 -0.89 -18.11 -16.08
C ARG A 20 0.23 -18.50 -17.09
N LEU A 21 0.86 -19.66 -16.91
CA LEU A 21 1.86 -20.18 -17.85
C LEU A 21 1.23 -20.66 -19.15
N GLU A 22 0.05 -21.28 -19.08
CA GLU A 22 -0.72 -21.75 -20.25
C GLU A 22 -1.34 -20.59 -21.03
N HIS A 23 -1.69 -19.48 -20.34
CA HIS A 23 -2.37 -18.31 -20.88
C HIS A 23 -1.67 -17.00 -20.46
N PRO A 24 -0.42 -16.75 -20.93
CA PRO A 24 0.37 -15.62 -20.47
C PRO A 24 -0.23 -14.23 -20.80
N GLU A 25 -1.06 -14.16 -21.85
CA GLU A 25 -1.80 -12.97 -22.27
C GLU A 25 -3.06 -12.68 -21.43
N ALA A 26 -3.53 -13.68 -20.66
CA ALA A 26 -4.72 -13.55 -19.84
C ALA A 26 -4.50 -12.61 -18.65
N GLN A 27 -5.51 -11.82 -18.33
CA GLN A 27 -5.48 -10.90 -17.21
C GLN A 27 -5.87 -11.60 -15.91
N ILE A 28 -5.01 -11.53 -14.90
CA ILE A 28 -5.39 -11.96 -13.54
C ILE A 28 -6.52 -11.06 -13.01
N ILE A 29 -7.54 -11.67 -12.45
CA ILE A 29 -8.64 -10.97 -11.77
C ILE A 29 -8.83 -11.52 -10.35
N ALA A 30 -8.80 -10.60 -9.37
CA ALA A 30 -9.16 -10.85 -7.97
C ALA A 30 -10.57 -10.28 -7.70
N GLY A 31 -10.71 -9.20 -6.97
CA GLY A 31 -11.99 -8.55 -6.69
C GLY A 31 -12.66 -7.87 -7.90
N GLY A 32 -11.94 -7.68 -8.99
CA GLY A 32 -12.48 -7.14 -10.26
C GLY A 32 -12.77 -5.65 -10.27
N THR A 33 -12.63 -4.94 -9.15
CA THR A 33 -13.04 -3.54 -8.98
C THR A 33 -12.31 -2.55 -9.89
N ASP A 34 -11.16 -2.93 -10.46
CA ASP A 34 -10.45 -2.16 -11.49
C ASP A 34 -10.52 -2.84 -12.86
N VAL A 35 -10.20 -4.13 -12.94
CA VAL A 35 -10.15 -4.88 -14.22
C VAL A 35 -11.47 -4.82 -14.96
N LEU A 36 -12.60 -5.02 -14.28
CA LEU A 36 -13.93 -4.98 -14.93
C LEU A 36 -14.29 -3.56 -15.40
N VAL A 37 -13.87 -2.53 -14.68
CA VAL A 37 -14.06 -1.14 -15.12
C VAL A 37 -13.26 -0.88 -16.40
N GLN A 38 -12.00 -1.29 -16.46
CA GLN A 38 -11.15 -1.14 -17.66
C GLN A 38 -11.69 -1.94 -18.85
N MET A 39 -12.26 -3.14 -18.62
CA MET A 39 -12.93 -3.91 -19.68
C MET A 39 -14.14 -3.17 -20.22
N ARG A 40 -15.00 -2.62 -19.37
CA ARG A 40 -16.16 -1.83 -19.76
C ARG A 40 -15.79 -0.57 -20.54
N GLU A 41 -14.64 0.05 -20.19
CA GLU A 41 -14.09 1.20 -20.93
C GLU A 41 -13.37 0.82 -22.24
N GLY A 42 -13.32 -0.46 -22.58
CA GLY A 42 -12.67 -0.96 -23.80
C GLY A 42 -11.16 -1.15 -23.71
N LYS A 43 -10.51 -0.72 -22.64
CA LYS A 43 -9.03 -0.81 -22.49
C LYS A 43 -8.54 -2.25 -22.40
N ARG A 44 -9.36 -3.16 -21.90
CA ARG A 44 -9.07 -4.60 -21.74
C ARG A 44 -10.16 -5.48 -22.39
N ALA A 45 -10.92 -4.94 -23.33
CA ALA A 45 -11.94 -5.68 -24.07
C ALA A 45 -11.31 -6.86 -24.83
N GLY A 46 -12.03 -7.98 -24.92
CA GLY A 46 -11.60 -9.19 -25.64
C GLY A 46 -10.52 -10.02 -24.94
N LYS A 47 -9.99 -9.60 -23.77
CA LYS A 47 -9.00 -10.39 -23.05
C LYS A 47 -9.61 -11.59 -22.33
N ALA A 48 -8.86 -12.69 -22.29
CA ALA A 48 -9.13 -13.78 -21.37
C ALA A 48 -8.81 -13.36 -19.92
N LEU A 49 -9.54 -13.91 -18.96
CA LEU A 49 -9.34 -13.68 -17.53
C LEU A 49 -8.93 -14.97 -16.81
N ILE A 50 -8.04 -14.86 -15.84
CA ILE A 50 -7.76 -15.90 -14.85
C ILE A 50 -8.25 -15.39 -13.50
N SER A 51 -9.35 -15.96 -12.99
CA SER A 51 -9.87 -15.67 -11.67
C SER A 51 -9.09 -16.45 -10.63
N ILE A 52 -8.53 -15.74 -9.65
CA ILE A 52 -7.83 -16.33 -8.51
C ILE A 52 -8.70 -16.34 -7.23
N GLN A 53 -9.98 -16.08 -7.35
CA GLN A 53 -10.92 -16.03 -6.24
C GLN A 53 -11.02 -17.35 -5.46
N GLY A 54 -10.76 -18.49 -6.10
CA GLY A 54 -10.75 -19.82 -5.49
C GLY A 54 -9.55 -20.10 -4.59
N CYS A 55 -8.44 -19.33 -4.71
CA CYS A 55 -7.20 -19.53 -3.95
C CYS A 55 -7.37 -19.12 -2.48
N ARG A 56 -7.96 -20.00 -1.67
CA ARG A 56 -8.31 -19.68 -0.27
C ARG A 56 -7.10 -19.40 0.61
N GLU A 57 -5.96 -20.02 0.33
CA GLU A 57 -4.68 -19.82 1.03
C GLU A 57 -4.11 -18.39 0.89
N MET A 58 -4.65 -17.61 -0.04
CA MET A 58 -4.30 -16.20 -0.22
C MET A 58 -5.20 -15.24 0.58
N ARG A 59 -6.01 -15.73 1.51
CA ARG A 59 -6.92 -14.92 2.32
C ARG A 59 -6.52 -14.88 3.78
N GLY A 60 -6.95 -13.80 4.45
CA GLY A 60 -6.81 -13.64 5.90
C GLY A 60 -5.51 -12.99 6.33
N VAL A 61 -5.40 -12.78 7.63
CA VAL A 61 -4.26 -12.18 8.32
C VAL A 61 -3.77 -13.15 9.37
N SER A 62 -2.46 -13.32 9.49
CA SER A 62 -1.84 -14.20 10.47
C SER A 62 -0.46 -13.68 10.87
N LEU A 63 0.10 -14.23 11.95
CA LEU A 63 1.52 -14.08 12.28
C LEU A 63 2.25 -15.34 11.79
N ASP A 64 3.42 -15.15 11.19
CA ASP A 64 4.34 -16.25 10.91
C ASP A 64 5.20 -16.62 12.14
N ASP A 65 6.05 -17.66 12.03
CA ASP A 65 6.90 -18.13 13.13
C ASP A 65 7.91 -17.09 13.62
N GLN A 66 8.17 -16.04 12.83
CA GLN A 66 9.03 -14.91 13.18
C GLN A 66 8.20 -13.72 13.69
N GLU A 67 6.91 -13.92 13.91
CA GLU A 67 5.94 -12.88 14.27
C GLU A 67 5.83 -11.75 13.22
N ASN A 68 6.19 -12.00 11.96
CA ASN A 68 5.84 -11.06 10.90
C ASN A 68 4.33 -11.15 10.64
N LEU A 69 3.71 -10.01 10.42
CA LEU A 69 2.30 -9.96 10.06
C LEU A 69 2.16 -10.32 8.58
N ARG A 70 1.49 -11.43 8.28
CA ARG A 70 1.23 -11.92 6.92
C ARG A 70 -0.21 -11.62 6.53
N ILE A 71 -0.39 -10.87 5.45
CA ILE A 71 -1.69 -10.50 4.88
C ILE A 71 -1.79 -11.18 3.51
N GLY A 72 -2.69 -12.14 3.36
CA GLY A 72 -2.92 -12.81 2.09
C GLY A 72 -3.43 -11.83 1.02
N SER A 73 -2.95 -11.96 -0.22
CA SER A 73 -3.24 -11.01 -1.30
C SER A 73 -4.72 -10.89 -1.68
N LEU A 74 -5.54 -11.92 -1.41
CA LEU A 74 -6.99 -11.90 -1.62
C LEU A 74 -7.78 -11.39 -0.39
N THR A 75 -7.12 -10.91 0.65
CA THR A 75 -7.79 -10.29 1.79
C THR A 75 -8.41 -8.97 1.35
N THR A 76 -9.72 -8.83 1.57
CA THR A 76 -10.47 -7.64 1.18
C THR A 76 -10.18 -6.46 2.11
N PHE A 77 -10.42 -5.25 1.66
CA PHE A 77 -10.24 -4.06 2.50
C PHE A 77 -11.13 -4.07 3.73
N SER A 78 -12.40 -4.47 3.59
CA SER A 78 -13.31 -4.61 4.74
C SER A 78 -12.82 -5.63 5.76
N HIS A 79 -12.21 -6.74 5.31
CA HIS A 79 -11.58 -7.70 6.23
C HIS A 79 -10.40 -7.04 6.97
N ILE A 80 -9.49 -6.39 6.24
CA ILE A 80 -8.31 -5.72 6.84
C ILE A 80 -8.73 -4.69 7.90
N THR A 81 -9.75 -3.87 7.60
CA THR A 81 -10.26 -2.87 8.55
C THR A 81 -10.78 -3.50 9.84
N ALA A 82 -11.42 -4.67 9.76
CA ALA A 82 -12.02 -5.34 10.90
C ALA A 82 -11.11 -6.35 11.62
N ASP A 83 -9.95 -6.69 11.04
CA ASP A 83 -9.09 -7.76 11.53
C ASP A 83 -8.40 -7.39 12.86
N PRO A 84 -8.48 -8.23 13.91
CA PRO A 84 -7.90 -7.93 15.22
C PRO A 84 -6.37 -7.78 15.21
N LEU A 85 -5.64 -8.50 14.34
CA LEU A 85 -4.18 -8.38 14.23
C LEU A 85 -3.80 -7.06 13.57
N ILE A 86 -4.54 -6.63 12.55
CA ILE A 86 -4.35 -5.32 11.93
C ILE A 86 -4.64 -4.21 12.94
N GLN A 87 -5.76 -4.28 13.66
CA GLN A 87 -6.12 -3.28 14.67
C GLN A 87 -5.08 -3.20 15.79
N ARG A 88 -4.50 -4.33 16.17
CA ARG A 88 -3.50 -4.39 17.24
C ARG A 88 -2.13 -3.88 16.83
N TYR A 89 -1.66 -4.21 15.63
CA TYR A 89 -0.26 -4.03 15.24
C TYR A 89 -0.04 -2.93 14.19
N ILE A 90 -1.03 -2.70 13.32
CA ILE A 90 -0.90 -1.76 12.21
C ILE A 90 -2.28 -1.14 11.85
N ASN A 91 -2.99 -0.62 12.85
CA ASN A 91 -4.33 -0.05 12.68
C ASN A 91 -4.42 0.98 11.55
N VAL A 92 -3.33 1.75 11.35
CA VAL A 92 -3.22 2.75 10.28
C VAL A 92 -3.43 2.13 8.88
N LEU A 93 -3.11 0.84 8.66
CA LEU A 93 -3.43 0.19 7.39
C LEU A 93 -4.94 -0.01 7.24
N GLY A 94 -5.62 -0.42 8.32
CA GLY A 94 -7.08 -0.52 8.35
C GLY A 94 -7.75 0.82 8.03
N GLU A 95 -7.28 1.90 8.64
CA GLU A 95 -7.76 3.27 8.38
C GLU A 95 -7.52 3.69 6.92
N ALA A 96 -6.34 3.44 6.38
CA ALA A 96 -6.01 3.79 5.00
C ALA A 96 -6.88 3.05 3.98
N VAL A 97 -7.08 1.73 4.16
CA VAL A 97 -7.90 0.95 3.22
C VAL A 97 -9.40 1.19 3.37
N ASP A 98 -9.85 1.67 4.54
CA ASP A 98 -11.25 2.08 4.73
C ASP A 98 -11.61 3.36 3.95
N MET A 99 -10.61 4.13 3.52
CA MET A 99 -10.79 5.29 2.64
C MET A 99 -10.89 4.91 1.14
N VAL A 100 -10.76 3.62 0.78
CA VAL A 100 -10.86 3.16 -0.60
C VAL A 100 -12.33 3.08 -1.03
N GLY A 101 -12.72 3.88 -2.01
CA GLY A 101 -14.05 3.80 -2.65
C GLY A 101 -15.21 3.85 -1.65
N GLY A 102 -16.23 3.02 -1.90
CA GLY A 102 -17.36 2.79 -0.99
C GLY A 102 -17.36 1.37 -0.44
N PRO A 103 -18.31 1.03 0.48
CA PRO A 103 -18.38 -0.30 1.10
C PRO A 103 -18.39 -1.46 0.10
N GLN A 104 -19.10 -1.33 -1.02
CA GLN A 104 -19.16 -2.36 -2.06
C GLN A 104 -17.78 -2.62 -2.69
N ILE A 105 -17.01 -1.55 -2.91
CA ILE A 105 -15.65 -1.65 -3.43
C ILE A 105 -14.75 -2.31 -2.39
N ARG A 106 -14.86 -1.94 -1.11
CA ARG A 106 -14.04 -2.51 -0.04
C ARG A 106 -14.35 -3.97 0.26
N ASN A 107 -15.58 -4.41 0.05
CA ASN A 107 -15.97 -5.82 0.20
C ASN A 107 -15.44 -6.71 -0.93
N ALA A 108 -15.19 -6.17 -2.12
CA ALA A 108 -14.70 -6.90 -3.28
C ALA A 108 -13.20 -6.66 -3.54
N GLY A 109 -12.73 -5.42 -3.38
CA GLY A 109 -11.34 -5.03 -3.60
C GLY A 109 -10.41 -5.70 -2.60
N THR A 110 -9.25 -6.16 -3.08
CA THR A 110 -8.26 -6.90 -2.30
C THR A 110 -6.96 -6.12 -2.20
N ILE A 111 -6.20 -6.37 -1.13
CA ILE A 111 -4.92 -5.70 -0.92
C ILE A 111 -3.91 -6.03 -2.03
N GLY A 112 -3.86 -7.30 -2.48
CA GLY A 112 -3.00 -7.73 -3.58
C GLY A 112 -3.43 -7.13 -4.92
N GLY A 113 -4.75 -7.04 -5.19
CA GLY A 113 -5.24 -6.35 -6.39
C GLY A 113 -4.87 -4.87 -6.41
N ASN A 114 -4.89 -4.21 -5.24
CA ASN A 114 -4.51 -2.80 -5.09
C ASN A 114 -3.01 -2.57 -5.33
N THR A 115 -2.14 -3.40 -4.75
CA THR A 115 -0.69 -3.31 -4.97
C THR A 115 -0.30 -3.69 -6.40
N CYS A 116 -0.85 -4.78 -6.95
CA CYS A 116 -0.57 -5.23 -8.32
C CYS A 116 -1.10 -4.30 -9.41
N ASN A 117 -2.07 -3.45 -9.11
CA ASN A 117 -2.51 -2.40 -10.04
C ASN A 117 -1.41 -1.36 -10.30
N GLY A 118 -0.45 -1.21 -9.39
CA GLY A 118 0.73 -0.37 -9.56
C GLY A 118 0.45 1.14 -9.60
N VAL A 119 -0.75 1.58 -9.24
CA VAL A 119 -1.10 3.01 -9.26
C VAL A 119 -0.54 3.73 -8.03
N THR A 120 -0.01 4.93 -8.25
CA THR A 120 0.61 5.75 -7.19
C THR A 120 -0.39 6.27 -6.17
N SER A 121 -1.69 6.29 -6.52
CA SER A 121 -2.78 6.82 -5.69
C SER A 121 -3.49 5.75 -4.86
N ALA A 122 -2.97 4.53 -4.80
CA ALA A 122 -3.49 3.49 -3.93
C ALA A 122 -3.33 3.90 -2.46
N ASP A 123 -4.44 3.97 -1.71
CA ASP A 123 -4.45 4.45 -0.32
C ASP A 123 -3.59 3.56 0.61
N SER A 124 -3.49 2.25 0.33
CA SER A 124 -2.61 1.34 1.09
C SER A 124 -1.12 1.55 0.83
N ALA A 125 -0.74 2.11 -0.34
CA ALA A 125 0.64 2.06 -0.81
C ALA A 125 1.60 2.85 0.07
N SER A 126 1.25 4.09 0.47
CA SER A 126 2.09 4.88 1.37
C SER A 126 2.25 4.22 2.73
N THR A 127 1.16 3.64 3.28
CA THR A 127 1.23 2.91 4.55
C THR A 127 2.15 1.70 4.44
N LEU A 128 1.98 0.87 3.42
CA LEU A 128 2.83 -0.30 3.20
C LEU A 128 4.31 0.07 3.02
N HIS A 129 4.61 1.20 2.34
CA HIS A 129 5.99 1.70 2.19
C HIS A 129 6.57 2.19 3.53
N ALA A 130 5.82 2.98 4.30
CA ALA A 130 6.27 3.46 5.60
C ALA A 130 6.50 2.31 6.61
N TRP A 131 5.80 1.19 6.46
CA TRP A 131 5.94 0.01 7.30
C TRP A 131 6.87 -1.04 6.70
N GLU A 132 7.61 -0.70 5.63
CA GLU A 132 8.62 -1.54 4.97
C GLU A 132 8.09 -2.93 4.62
N ALA A 133 6.88 -2.97 4.05
CA ALA A 133 6.26 -4.20 3.63
C ALA A 133 7.14 -4.98 2.64
N ILE A 134 7.03 -6.29 2.70
CA ILE A 134 7.70 -7.23 1.79
C ILE A 134 6.60 -7.93 1.00
N ILE A 135 6.72 -7.91 -0.32
CA ILE A 135 5.80 -8.59 -1.22
C ILE A 135 6.26 -10.03 -1.42
N GLU A 136 5.41 -10.98 -1.08
CA GLU A 136 5.64 -12.42 -1.33
C GLU A 136 5.03 -12.79 -2.67
N ILE A 137 5.84 -13.36 -3.54
CA ILE A 137 5.51 -13.72 -4.91
C ILE A 137 5.81 -15.19 -5.11
N THR A 138 4.86 -15.93 -5.67
CA THR A 138 5.01 -17.35 -6.00
C THR A 138 4.91 -17.55 -7.50
N GLY A 139 5.79 -18.32 -8.09
CA GLY A 139 5.82 -18.68 -9.50
C GLY A 139 6.39 -20.08 -9.71
N LYS A 140 6.62 -20.48 -10.95
CA LYS A 140 7.17 -21.82 -11.30
C LYS A 140 8.51 -22.12 -10.64
N ASN A 141 9.28 -21.08 -10.29
CA ASN A 141 10.60 -21.19 -9.67
C ASN A 141 10.55 -21.17 -8.13
N GLY A 142 9.35 -21.26 -7.53
CA GLY A 142 9.15 -21.19 -6.08
C GLY A 142 8.74 -19.80 -5.59
N VAL A 143 9.07 -19.49 -4.33
CA VAL A 143 8.70 -18.25 -3.65
C VAL A 143 9.88 -17.29 -3.65
N ARG A 144 9.62 -16.02 -4.00
CA ARG A 144 10.56 -14.93 -3.79
C ARG A 144 9.90 -13.79 -3.00
N ARG A 145 10.71 -13.02 -2.31
CA ARG A 145 10.27 -11.88 -1.50
C ARG A 145 10.97 -10.61 -1.97
N VAL A 146 10.18 -9.57 -2.23
CA VAL A 146 10.65 -8.29 -2.76
C VAL A 146 10.25 -7.19 -1.79
N PRO A 147 11.18 -6.36 -1.29
CA PRO A 147 10.82 -5.16 -0.55
C PRO A 147 9.87 -4.30 -1.38
N ILE A 148 8.82 -3.75 -0.76
CA ILE A 148 7.80 -2.99 -1.50
C ILE A 148 8.38 -1.80 -2.28
N LYS A 149 9.46 -1.20 -1.81
CA LYS A 149 10.16 -0.11 -2.49
C LYS A 149 10.70 -0.50 -3.87
N ASP A 150 11.00 -1.79 -4.07
CA ASP A 150 11.55 -2.35 -5.31
C ASP A 150 10.46 -3.04 -6.14
N PHE A 151 9.23 -3.14 -5.62
CA PHE A 151 8.11 -3.81 -6.30
C PHE A 151 7.46 -2.93 -7.37
N TYR A 152 7.37 -1.60 -7.15
CA TYR A 152 6.80 -0.65 -8.10
C TYR A 152 7.87 -0.18 -9.07
N LEU A 153 7.82 -0.63 -10.35
CA LEU A 153 8.82 -0.29 -11.36
C LEU A 153 8.52 1.07 -12.00
N LYS A 154 7.28 1.33 -12.31
CA LYS A 154 6.73 2.60 -12.83
C LYS A 154 5.22 2.63 -12.61
N ALA A 155 4.59 3.78 -12.85
CA ALA A 155 3.14 3.92 -12.71
C ALA A 155 2.41 2.83 -13.52
N GLY A 156 1.58 2.03 -12.84
CA GLY A 156 0.82 0.93 -13.42
C GLY A 156 1.65 -0.32 -13.78
N THR A 157 2.89 -0.43 -13.32
CA THR A 157 3.75 -1.59 -13.59
C THR A 157 4.48 -2.02 -12.32
N VAL A 158 4.42 -3.30 -12.01
CA VAL A 158 5.05 -3.92 -10.84
C VAL A 158 5.97 -5.07 -11.25
N ASP A 159 6.87 -5.48 -10.35
CA ASP A 159 7.81 -6.58 -10.55
C ASP A 159 7.12 -7.94 -10.41
N LEU A 160 6.33 -8.31 -11.43
CA LEU A 160 5.73 -9.64 -11.59
C LEU A 160 6.03 -10.17 -12.99
N ARG A 161 6.69 -11.33 -13.05
CA ARG A 161 7.13 -11.98 -14.29
C ARG A 161 6.05 -12.92 -14.80
N ALA A 162 5.37 -12.55 -15.88
CA ALA A 162 4.32 -13.37 -16.46
C ALA A 162 4.86 -14.70 -17.02
N GLU A 163 6.05 -14.67 -17.60
CA GLU A 163 6.78 -15.84 -18.14
C GLU A 163 7.17 -16.87 -17.08
N ASP A 164 7.21 -16.48 -15.82
CA ASP A 164 7.45 -17.35 -14.67
C ASP A 164 6.14 -17.77 -13.96
N GLY A 165 4.99 -17.34 -14.48
CA GLY A 165 3.69 -17.59 -13.88
C GLY A 165 3.48 -16.87 -12.53
N GLU A 166 4.25 -15.81 -12.25
CA GLU A 166 4.29 -15.18 -10.94
C GLU A 166 2.97 -14.53 -10.52
N ILE A 167 2.60 -14.78 -9.28
CA ILE A 167 1.43 -14.23 -8.61
C ILE A 167 1.86 -13.70 -7.24
N GLN A 168 1.42 -12.50 -6.88
CA GLN A 168 1.57 -11.99 -5.53
C GLN A 168 0.67 -12.79 -4.59
N THR A 169 1.24 -13.51 -3.63
CA THR A 169 0.50 -14.41 -2.71
C THR A 169 0.23 -13.79 -1.36
N ALA A 170 1.13 -12.93 -0.86
CA ALA A 170 0.95 -12.23 0.41
C ALA A 170 1.73 -10.91 0.47
N ILE A 171 1.44 -10.14 1.49
CA ILE A 171 2.22 -9.00 1.96
C ILE A 171 2.66 -9.30 3.38
N LEU A 172 3.94 -9.14 3.67
CA LEU A 172 4.51 -9.35 5.00
C LEU A 172 4.89 -7.99 5.59
N ILE A 173 4.53 -7.74 6.85
CA ILE A 173 5.06 -6.61 7.62
C ILE A 173 6.00 -7.18 8.67
N PRO A 174 7.31 -6.88 8.59
CA PRO A 174 8.27 -7.38 9.56
C PRO A 174 7.94 -6.94 10.99
N LYS A 175 8.12 -7.84 11.98
CA LYS A 175 7.95 -7.49 13.40
C LYS A 175 8.74 -6.24 13.77
N ALA A 176 9.98 -6.13 13.31
CA ALA A 176 10.81 -4.97 13.55
C ALA A 176 10.20 -3.64 13.05
N SER A 177 9.29 -3.70 12.07
CA SER A 177 8.64 -2.51 11.52
C SER A 177 7.44 -2.04 12.35
N TYR A 178 6.74 -2.95 13.04
CA TYR A 178 5.55 -2.60 13.80
C TYR A 178 5.76 -2.59 15.32
N ASP A 179 6.80 -3.25 15.83
CA ASP A 179 7.07 -3.30 17.27
C ASP A 179 7.23 -1.90 17.87
N ARG A 180 6.43 -1.57 18.88
CA ARG A 180 6.37 -0.26 19.57
C ARG A 180 6.26 0.93 18.59
N THR A 181 5.69 0.72 17.41
CA THR A 181 5.60 1.71 16.34
C THR A 181 4.15 2.10 16.14
N PHE A 182 3.87 3.39 16.11
CA PHE A 182 2.53 3.96 15.94
C PHE A 182 2.52 4.87 14.73
N GLY A 183 1.43 4.87 13.99
CA GLY A 183 1.38 5.62 12.75
C GLY A 183 0.05 6.27 12.50
N HIS A 184 0.05 7.23 11.58
CA HIS A 184 -1.14 7.90 11.11
C HIS A 184 -1.10 8.07 9.59
N TYR A 185 -2.27 8.04 8.96
CA TYR A 185 -2.46 8.21 7.54
C TYR A 185 -3.38 9.39 7.25
N ILE A 186 -2.99 10.24 6.32
CA ILE A 186 -3.84 11.31 5.79
C ILE A 186 -4.00 11.11 4.28
N LYS A 187 -5.26 10.97 3.86
CA LYS A 187 -5.66 11.08 2.47
C LYS A 187 -6.12 12.50 2.19
N TYR A 188 -5.36 13.24 1.40
CA TYR A 188 -5.86 14.48 0.84
C TYR A 188 -6.58 14.20 -0.48
N ALA A 189 -7.84 14.57 -0.59
CA ALA A 189 -8.68 14.36 -1.76
C ALA A 189 -9.63 15.54 -1.96
N MET A 190 -10.25 15.65 -3.12
CA MET A 190 -11.18 16.73 -3.43
C MET A 190 -12.54 16.56 -2.71
N ARG A 191 -12.87 15.32 -2.32
CA ARG A 191 -14.10 14.96 -1.61
C ARG A 191 -13.76 14.08 -0.41
N ASN A 192 -14.62 14.06 0.59
CA ASN A 192 -14.41 13.25 1.80
C ASN A 192 -14.59 11.75 1.57
N THR A 193 -15.32 11.35 0.55
CA THR A 193 -15.61 9.94 0.26
C THR A 193 -15.55 9.65 -1.24
N MET A 194 -15.31 8.38 -1.60
CA MET A 194 -15.35 7.87 -2.97
C MET A 194 -14.50 8.69 -3.95
N ASP A 195 -13.31 9.10 -3.51
CA ASP A 195 -12.40 9.89 -4.32
C ASP A 195 -11.00 9.28 -4.38
N ILE A 196 -10.26 9.66 -5.42
CA ILE A 196 -8.86 9.28 -5.60
C ILE A 196 -7.98 10.29 -4.85
N ALA A 197 -6.99 9.81 -4.13
CA ALA A 197 -6.06 10.66 -3.43
C ALA A 197 -5.38 11.68 -4.36
N THR A 198 -5.44 12.95 -3.98
CA THR A 198 -4.57 14.00 -4.55
C THR A 198 -3.16 13.86 -4.01
N LEU A 199 -3.06 13.49 -2.72
CA LEU A 199 -1.84 13.06 -2.04
C LEU A 199 -2.23 12.12 -0.90
N GLY A 200 -1.51 11.01 -0.77
CA GLY A 200 -1.59 10.11 0.39
C GLY A 200 -0.31 10.20 1.20
N THR A 201 -0.38 10.41 2.51
CA THR A 201 0.77 10.51 3.40
C THR A 201 0.61 9.53 4.56
N SER A 202 1.59 8.68 4.78
CA SER A 202 1.67 7.82 5.96
C SER A 202 2.96 8.06 6.70
N VAL A 203 2.86 8.32 8.00
CA VAL A 203 4.01 8.46 8.90
C VAL A 203 3.85 7.48 10.02
N ASN A 204 4.95 6.84 10.42
CA ASN A 204 5.02 6.11 11.68
C ASN A 204 6.18 6.59 12.53
N ALA A 205 6.03 6.45 13.84
CA ALA A 205 7.05 6.83 14.81
C ALA A 205 7.19 5.77 15.90
N ARG A 206 8.45 5.49 16.25
CA ARG A 206 8.85 4.83 17.48
C ARG A 206 9.65 5.81 18.31
N LEU A 207 9.20 6.04 19.53
CA LEU A 207 9.85 6.93 20.47
C LEU A 207 10.76 6.15 21.44
N SER A 208 11.74 6.85 21.99
CA SER A 208 12.54 6.36 23.11
C SER A 208 11.65 5.99 24.31
N PRO A 209 12.13 5.18 25.26
CA PRO A 209 11.34 4.80 26.43
C PRO A 209 10.82 5.97 27.23
N ASP A 210 11.59 7.06 27.33
CA ASP A 210 11.22 8.32 28.01
C ASP A 210 10.37 9.25 27.13
N LYS A 211 10.05 8.85 25.89
CA LYS A 211 9.23 9.58 24.90
C LYS A 211 9.82 10.93 24.43
N LYS A 212 11.08 11.21 24.71
CA LYS A 212 11.71 12.49 24.41
C LYS A 212 12.50 12.52 23.10
N THR A 213 12.74 11.34 22.48
CA THR A 213 13.55 11.22 21.27
C THR A 213 12.86 10.36 20.24
N PHE A 214 12.97 10.73 18.98
CA PHE A 214 12.56 9.92 17.85
C PHE A 214 13.57 8.79 17.64
N GLU A 215 13.31 7.58 18.11
CA GLU A 215 14.16 6.43 17.81
C GLU A 215 14.10 6.06 16.32
N ARG A 216 12.90 6.10 15.76
CA ARG A 216 12.68 5.80 14.35
C ARG A 216 11.40 6.42 13.85
N VAL A 217 11.52 7.22 12.81
CA VAL A 217 10.40 7.75 12.03
C VAL A 217 10.56 7.30 10.59
N ARG A 218 9.45 6.89 9.98
CA ARG A 218 9.36 6.62 8.54
C ARG A 218 8.19 7.37 7.96
N ILE A 219 8.37 7.87 6.76
CA ILE A 219 7.35 8.59 6.01
C ILE A 219 7.33 8.14 4.57
N ALA A 220 6.12 7.91 4.05
CA ALA A 220 5.94 7.62 2.65
C ALA A 220 4.73 8.34 2.07
N PHE A 221 4.82 8.59 0.77
CA PHE A 221 3.81 9.31 0.00
C PHE A 221 3.27 8.47 -1.16
N GLY A 222 1.96 8.59 -1.39
CA GLY A 222 1.33 8.30 -2.67
C GLY A 222 1.11 9.60 -3.44
N VAL A 223 1.23 9.55 -4.76
CA VAL A 223 1.03 10.71 -5.69
C VAL A 223 2.06 11.83 -5.54
N ALA A 224 3.16 11.61 -4.83
CA ALA A 224 4.27 12.55 -4.71
C ALA A 224 5.44 12.26 -5.68
N GLY A 225 5.30 11.22 -6.50
CA GLY A 225 6.27 10.81 -7.51
C GLY A 225 5.64 9.88 -8.53
N PRO A 226 6.41 9.32 -9.48
CA PRO A 226 5.91 8.38 -10.48
C PRO A 226 5.47 7.03 -9.87
N VAL A 227 6.01 6.68 -8.71
CA VAL A 227 5.63 5.53 -7.87
C VAL A 227 5.45 5.99 -6.43
N PRO A 228 4.82 5.21 -5.55
CA PRO A 228 4.85 5.49 -4.11
C PRO A 228 6.29 5.50 -3.61
N LEU A 229 6.63 6.43 -2.72
CA LEU A 229 8.01 6.62 -2.30
C LEU A 229 8.13 6.98 -0.82
N ARG A 230 9.29 6.67 -0.22
CA ARG A 230 9.68 7.14 1.12
C ARG A 230 10.50 8.45 0.99
N ALA A 231 10.34 9.34 1.97
CA ALA A 231 11.13 10.57 2.06
C ALA A 231 12.36 10.34 2.97
N LEU A 232 13.41 9.77 2.38
CA LEU A 232 14.58 9.29 3.13
C LEU A 232 15.41 10.41 3.76
N ASN A 233 15.51 11.58 3.13
CA ASN A 233 16.19 12.75 3.70
C ASN A 233 15.43 13.26 4.93
N ALA A 234 14.10 13.31 4.86
CA ALA A 234 13.28 13.68 6.01
C ALA A 234 13.41 12.68 7.17
N GLU A 235 13.44 11.36 6.87
CA GLU A 235 13.67 10.33 7.88
C GLU A 235 15.06 10.45 8.53
N ALA A 236 16.10 10.65 7.72
CA ALA A 236 17.47 10.84 8.21
C ALA A 236 17.59 12.10 9.09
N PHE A 237 16.87 13.18 8.73
CA PHE A 237 16.83 14.39 9.51
C PHE A 237 16.26 14.16 10.91
N ILE A 238 15.08 13.52 11.01
CA ILE A 238 14.32 13.48 12.26
C ILE A 238 14.80 12.40 13.24
N ASN A 239 15.35 11.30 12.75
CA ASN A 239 15.79 10.19 13.58
C ASN A 239 16.95 10.60 14.52
N GLY A 240 16.82 10.26 15.80
CA GLY A 240 17.75 10.65 16.86
C GLY A 240 17.52 12.05 17.43
N ARG A 241 16.58 12.85 16.89
CA ARG A 241 16.28 14.19 17.40
C ARG A 241 15.24 14.15 18.52
N ALA A 242 15.24 15.25 19.30
CA ALA A 242 14.25 15.46 20.34
C ALA A 242 12.83 15.62 19.75
N VAL A 243 11.83 15.13 20.48
CA VAL A 243 10.42 15.28 20.15
C VAL A 243 10.00 16.71 20.48
N THR A 244 10.10 17.59 19.49
CA THR A 244 9.74 19.01 19.58
C THR A 244 8.99 19.47 18.32
N LEU A 245 8.15 20.49 18.47
CA LEU A 245 7.44 21.09 17.32
C LEU A 245 8.42 21.67 16.30
N GLU A 246 9.54 22.26 16.73
CA GLU A 246 10.56 22.79 15.83
C GLU A 246 11.15 21.70 14.91
N ASN A 247 11.52 20.56 15.49
CA ASN A 247 12.02 19.42 14.71
C ASN A 247 10.96 18.85 13.76
N ILE A 248 9.68 18.82 14.17
CA ILE A 248 8.57 18.39 13.32
C ILE A 248 8.32 19.38 12.18
N GLU A 249 8.41 20.70 12.45
CA GLU A 249 8.31 21.71 11.39
C GLU A 249 9.42 21.55 10.34
N GLN A 250 10.65 21.35 10.78
CA GLN A 250 11.77 21.17 9.86
C GLN A 250 11.68 19.83 9.12
N PHE A 251 11.28 18.74 9.79
CA PHE A 251 10.97 17.46 9.14
C PHE A 251 9.96 17.62 7.99
N GLY A 252 8.87 18.34 8.24
CA GLY A 252 7.87 18.62 7.22
C GLY A 252 8.46 19.36 6.00
N ARG A 253 9.38 20.30 6.22
CA ARG A 253 10.06 21.03 5.11
C ARG A 253 11.03 20.14 4.35
N THR A 254 11.74 19.26 5.06
CA THR A 254 12.74 18.36 4.47
C THR A 254 12.13 17.35 3.50
N VAL A 255 10.84 17.01 3.62
CA VAL A 255 10.19 16.10 2.63
C VAL A 255 10.26 16.63 1.20
N LEU A 256 10.40 17.94 1.00
CA LEU A 256 10.51 18.53 -0.34
C LEU A 256 11.77 18.11 -1.11
N GLU A 257 12.79 17.63 -0.42
CA GLU A 257 14.02 17.10 -1.02
C GLU A 257 13.82 15.73 -1.66
N ASP A 258 12.78 15.00 -1.24
CA ASP A 258 12.54 13.61 -1.63
C ASP A 258 11.41 13.47 -2.67
N ILE A 259 10.52 14.45 -2.79
CA ILE A 259 9.30 14.33 -3.58
C ILE A 259 9.40 15.06 -4.91
N HIS A 260 8.77 14.49 -5.93
CA HIS A 260 8.71 15.05 -7.29
C HIS A 260 7.27 14.99 -7.84
N PRO A 261 6.31 15.70 -7.22
CA PRO A 261 4.92 15.68 -7.67
C PRO A 261 4.78 16.36 -9.03
N ARG A 262 3.80 15.89 -9.80
CA ARG A 262 3.47 16.45 -11.11
C ARG A 262 2.22 17.33 -11.07
N ASP A 263 2.06 18.19 -12.06
CA ASP A 263 0.79 18.83 -12.33
C ASP A 263 -0.23 17.83 -12.91
N SER A 264 -1.47 17.98 -12.55
CA SER A 264 -2.59 17.24 -13.13
C SER A 264 -3.88 18.07 -12.98
N TRP A 265 -4.98 17.59 -13.60
CA TRP A 265 -6.28 18.24 -13.45
C TRP A 265 -6.79 18.28 -12.00
N ARG A 266 -6.27 17.39 -11.10
CA ARG A 266 -6.65 17.37 -9.68
C ARG A 266 -5.93 18.41 -8.84
N ALA A 267 -4.66 18.67 -9.14
CA ALA A 267 -3.86 19.62 -8.39
C ALA A 267 -2.56 19.99 -9.11
N SER A 268 -2.05 21.19 -8.84
CA SER A 268 -0.74 21.63 -9.28
C SER A 268 0.38 20.97 -8.44
N ARG A 269 1.60 20.96 -9.00
CA ARG A 269 2.81 20.59 -8.28
C ARG A 269 2.97 21.40 -6.99
N ALA A 270 2.85 22.73 -7.09
CA ALA A 270 3.00 23.62 -5.94
C ALA A 270 2.03 23.27 -4.81
N PHE A 271 0.77 23.01 -5.13
CA PHE A 271 -0.23 22.62 -4.14
C PHE A 271 0.09 21.28 -3.51
N ARG A 272 0.50 20.25 -4.30
CA ARG A 272 0.91 18.96 -3.75
C ARG A 272 2.12 19.07 -2.83
N SER A 273 3.10 19.89 -3.20
CA SER A 273 4.28 20.15 -2.35
C SER A 273 3.86 20.81 -1.02
N HIS A 274 2.95 21.78 -1.08
CA HIS A 274 2.43 22.43 0.14
C HIS A 274 1.70 21.42 1.06
N ILE A 275 0.77 20.63 0.53
CA ILE A 275 0.04 19.64 1.34
C ILE A 275 0.94 18.49 1.81
N ALA A 276 2.03 18.17 1.11
CA ALA A 276 2.99 17.17 1.58
C ALA A 276 3.68 17.63 2.85
N VAL A 277 4.13 18.89 2.92
CA VAL A 277 4.71 19.48 4.13
C VAL A 277 3.72 19.45 5.29
N GLU A 278 2.49 19.92 5.07
CA GLU A 278 1.47 20.00 6.11
C GLU A 278 0.99 18.63 6.59
N SER A 279 0.78 17.68 5.67
CA SER A 279 0.36 16.34 6.04
C SER A 279 1.47 15.54 6.73
N ALA A 280 2.73 15.74 6.36
CA ALA A 280 3.87 15.13 7.03
C ALA A 280 3.93 15.54 8.52
N LYS A 281 3.81 16.84 8.78
CA LYS A 281 3.78 17.38 10.16
C LYS A 281 2.61 16.82 10.95
N ARG A 282 1.41 16.92 10.42
CA ARG A 282 0.18 16.44 11.08
C ARG A 282 0.21 14.94 11.37
N CYS A 283 0.66 14.12 10.39
CA CYS A 283 0.82 12.69 10.60
C CYS A 283 1.86 12.39 11.67
N LEU A 284 2.99 13.09 11.71
CA LEU A 284 4.02 12.87 12.73
C LEU A 284 3.54 13.28 14.13
N ILE A 285 2.85 14.43 14.25
CA ILE A 285 2.25 14.88 15.51
C ILE A 285 1.27 13.81 16.05
N GLU A 286 0.40 13.29 15.19
CA GLU A 286 -0.55 12.26 15.59
C GLU A 286 0.14 10.94 15.94
N SER A 287 1.16 10.55 15.19
CA SER A 287 1.98 9.36 15.50
C SER A 287 2.69 9.48 16.86
N VAL A 288 3.16 10.69 17.22
CA VAL A 288 3.76 10.98 18.54
C VAL A 288 2.73 10.81 19.65
N LYS A 289 1.53 11.35 19.49
CA LYS A 289 0.45 11.21 20.49
C LYS A 289 0.05 9.75 20.68
N LEU A 290 -0.12 9.00 19.57
CA LEU A 290 -0.45 7.57 19.61
C LEU A 290 0.66 6.76 20.30
N ALA A 291 1.93 7.18 20.15
CA ALA A 291 3.06 6.58 20.86
C ALA A 291 3.17 6.98 22.34
N GLY A 292 2.26 7.84 22.83
CA GLY A 292 2.25 8.36 24.20
C GLY A 292 3.28 9.46 24.46
N GLY A 293 3.72 10.16 23.42
CA GLY A 293 4.57 11.36 23.54
C GLY A 293 3.75 12.62 23.71
N GLU A 294 4.38 13.65 24.25
CA GLU A 294 3.83 15.00 24.44
C GLU A 294 4.62 16.00 23.57
N LEU A 295 3.95 17.09 23.11
CA LEU A 295 4.50 18.14 22.24
C LEU A 295 4.22 19.52 22.82
#